data_25f91beadfdf82c15700c077f11cfd06
#
_entry.id   25f91beadfdf82c15700c077f11cfd06
#
_cell.length_a   1.000
_cell.length_b   1.000
_cell.length_c   1.000
_cell.angle_alpha   90.00
_cell.angle_beta   90.00
_cell.angle_gamma   90.00
#
_symmetry.space_group_name_H-M   'P 1'
#
loop_
_entity.id
_entity.type
_entity.pdbx_description
1 polymer ?
#
loop_
_entity_poly.entity_id
_entity_poly.type
_entity_poly.pdbx_seq_one_letter_code
_entity_poly.pdbx_strand_id
1 'polypeptide(L)'
;MSVEPEVVAEAYRLADAAAAAAGVSVRMAEPGDMTPVIGLFERTWGAGRSPDRSMLLALDYAGNTVLVANEAGKAVGATLGFLGWSDGIHLHSHMAAVVPWRRSGGVGYALKLFQRAVCLEHGIVEMRWTFDPLIRRNAHFNLVKLGAEVVRFLPDFYGRLDDVITGSDRSDRFEVRWLLESDRVRAALAGTPRPVPHAPLRLPLDVDFERLRADDPAAASRLRERSRALFTEALSQGLRAELDAGNDYVFVRPEPDAPAPQSAPGSEPGPTRPVGTIRPETT
;
A
#
# COMPACT_ATOMS: atom_id res chain seq x y z
N MET A 1 9.56 3.64 21.51
CA MET A 1 10.26 4.97 21.54
C MET A 1 9.22 5.98 21.07
N SER A 2 9.11 7.13 21.73
CA SER A 2 8.20 8.20 21.28
C SER A 2 8.83 8.93 20.10
N VAL A 3 8.02 9.22 19.08
CA VAL A 3 8.43 10.10 17.97
C VAL A 3 8.45 11.54 18.49
N GLU A 4 9.41 12.34 18.01
CA GLU A 4 9.53 13.73 18.45
C GLU A 4 8.29 14.56 18.06
N PRO A 5 7.74 15.40 18.96
CA PRO A 5 6.51 16.16 18.72
C PRO A 5 6.59 17.05 17.45
N GLU A 6 7.75 17.55 17.11
CA GLU A 6 7.96 18.37 15.90
C GLU A 6 7.77 17.56 14.62
N VAL A 7 8.20 16.29 14.60
CA VAL A 7 8.02 15.37 13.48
C VAL A 7 6.53 15.05 13.28
N VAL A 8 5.81 14.83 14.38
CA VAL A 8 4.35 14.61 14.33
C VAL A 8 3.63 15.85 13.78
N ALA A 9 3.96 17.03 14.29
CA ALA A 9 3.37 18.29 13.83
C ALA A 9 3.66 18.56 12.34
N GLU A 10 4.87 18.24 11.87
CA GLU A 10 5.21 18.34 10.45
C GLU A 10 4.40 17.35 9.61
N ALA A 11 4.24 16.12 10.09
CA ALA A 11 3.45 15.11 9.38
C ALA A 11 2.00 15.53 9.18
N TYR A 12 1.36 16.12 10.19
CA TYR A 12 0.01 16.68 10.07
C TYR A 12 -0.03 17.88 9.11
N ARG A 13 0.93 18.79 9.17
CA ARG A 13 1.01 19.91 8.21
C ARG A 13 1.11 19.45 6.76
N LEU A 14 1.91 18.42 6.50
CA LEU A 14 2.00 17.82 5.16
C LEU A 14 0.69 17.16 4.73
N ALA A 15 0.01 16.47 5.65
CA ALA A 15 -1.28 15.86 5.39
C ALA A 15 -2.36 16.90 5.07
N ASP A 16 -2.42 17.98 5.86
CA ASP A 16 -3.37 19.09 5.65
C ASP A 16 -3.10 19.82 4.33
N ALA A 17 -1.84 20.07 4.01
CA ALA A 17 -1.47 20.69 2.74
C ALA A 17 -1.87 19.81 1.54
N ALA A 18 -1.68 18.49 1.64
CA ALA A 18 -2.10 17.56 0.60
C ALA A 18 -3.62 17.47 0.48
N ALA A 19 -4.35 17.50 1.59
CA ALA A 19 -5.81 17.51 1.62
C ALA A 19 -6.36 18.80 0.98
N ALA A 20 -5.81 19.95 1.33
CA ALA A 20 -6.16 21.25 0.75
C ALA A 20 -5.88 21.27 -0.76
N ALA A 21 -4.72 20.79 -1.20
CA ALA A 21 -4.37 20.69 -2.62
C ALA A 21 -5.30 19.75 -3.40
N ALA A 22 -5.81 18.71 -2.74
CA ALA A 22 -6.80 17.79 -3.30
C ALA A 22 -8.24 18.30 -3.20
N GLY A 23 -8.50 19.45 -2.54
CA GLY A 23 -9.84 20.01 -2.34
C GLY A 23 -10.73 19.13 -1.45
N VAL A 24 -10.15 18.45 -0.46
CA VAL A 24 -10.87 17.58 0.47
C VAL A 24 -10.48 17.89 1.92
N SER A 25 -11.31 17.45 2.86
CA SER A 25 -10.93 17.29 4.26
C SER A 25 -10.69 15.81 4.56
N VAL A 26 -9.65 15.49 5.33
CA VAL A 26 -9.35 14.12 5.77
C VAL A 26 -9.42 14.08 7.28
N ARG A 27 -10.06 13.05 7.83
CA ARG A 27 -10.15 12.82 9.27
C ARG A 27 -10.34 11.34 9.61
N MET A 28 -10.23 11.00 10.88
CA MET A 28 -10.74 9.73 11.38
C MET A 28 -12.24 9.65 11.11
N ALA A 29 -12.72 8.47 10.75
CA ALA A 29 -14.13 8.24 10.52
C ALA A 29 -14.90 8.24 11.85
N GLU A 30 -16.11 8.74 11.85
CA GLU A 30 -17.05 8.63 12.95
C GLU A 30 -18.04 7.48 12.71
N PRO A 31 -18.80 7.02 13.72
CA PRO A 31 -19.79 5.94 13.52
C PRO A 31 -20.79 6.19 12.38
N GLY A 32 -21.09 7.46 12.08
CA GLY A 32 -21.95 7.86 10.96
C GLY A 32 -21.32 7.67 9.57
N ASP A 33 -19.97 7.63 9.49
CA ASP A 33 -19.25 7.46 8.23
C ASP A 33 -19.13 6.00 7.78
N MET A 34 -19.40 5.04 8.66
CA MET A 34 -19.14 3.62 8.34
C MET A 34 -19.92 3.14 7.11
N THR A 35 -21.16 3.55 6.94
CA THR A 35 -21.96 3.20 5.76
C THR A 35 -21.39 3.80 4.46
N PRO A 36 -21.08 5.11 4.37
CA PRO A 36 -20.34 5.68 3.25
C PRO A 36 -19.01 5.00 2.95
N VAL A 37 -18.21 4.66 3.97
CA VAL A 37 -16.91 3.97 3.84
C VAL A 37 -17.10 2.58 3.23
N ILE A 38 -18.03 1.77 3.76
CA ILE A 38 -18.40 0.47 3.18
C ILE A 38 -18.77 0.63 1.71
N GLY A 39 -19.64 1.58 1.40
CA GLY A 39 -20.05 1.84 0.03
C GLY A 39 -18.89 2.24 -0.91
N LEU A 40 -17.86 2.93 -0.41
CA LEU A 40 -16.63 3.21 -1.18
C LEU A 40 -15.84 1.94 -1.47
N PHE A 41 -15.68 1.07 -0.48
CA PHE A 41 -14.97 -0.18 -0.63
C PHE A 41 -15.72 -1.14 -1.57
N GLU A 42 -17.02 -1.32 -1.39
CA GLU A 42 -17.84 -2.19 -2.26
C GLU A 42 -17.91 -1.72 -3.71
N ARG A 43 -17.97 -0.40 -3.95
CA ARG A 43 -17.87 0.14 -5.33
C ARG A 43 -16.50 -0.12 -5.96
N THR A 44 -15.48 -0.25 -5.15
CA THR A 44 -14.11 -0.48 -5.63
C THR A 44 -13.85 -1.95 -5.89
N TRP A 45 -14.19 -2.85 -4.98
CA TRP A 45 -13.87 -4.28 -5.07
C TRP A 45 -15.06 -5.19 -5.33
N GLY A 46 -16.28 -4.71 -5.24
CA GLY A 46 -17.51 -5.48 -5.40
C GLY A 46 -18.30 -5.63 -4.11
N ALA A 47 -19.58 -5.91 -4.23
CA ALA A 47 -20.48 -6.12 -3.10
C ALA A 47 -19.98 -7.27 -2.20
N GLY A 48 -20.07 -7.09 -0.89
CA GLY A 48 -19.59 -8.05 0.10
C GLY A 48 -18.08 -8.19 0.23
N ARG A 49 -17.30 -7.30 -0.41
CA ARG A 49 -15.82 -7.26 -0.33
C ARG A 49 -15.29 -6.25 0.68
N SER A 50 -16.16 -5.59 1.40
CA SER A 50 -15.82 -4.70 2.52
C SER A 50 -15.94 -5.46 3.84
N PRO A 51 -15.16 -5.11 4.88
CA PRO A 51 -15.52 -5.45 6.25
C PRO A 51 -16.93 -4.95 6.57
N ASP A 52 -17.66 -5.69 7.38
CA ASP A 52 -18.95 -5.25 7.83
C ASP A 52 -18.85 -4.05 8.79
N ARG A 53 -20.00 -3.43 9.06
CA ARG A 53 -20.05 -2.24 9.91
C ARG A 53 -19.54 -2.49 11.32
N SER A 54 -19.79 -3.68 11.89
CA SER A 54 -19.38 -4.01 13.25
C SER A 54 -17.86 -4.17 13.34
N MET A 55 -17.25 -4.76 12.33
CA MET A 55 -15.79 -4.88 12.24
C MET A 55 -15.12 -3.52 12.09
N LEU A 56 -15.64 -2.63 11.23
CA LEU A 56 -15.09 -1.28 11.09
C LEU A 56 -15.17 -0.49 12.40
N LEU A 57 -16.30 -0.56 13.10
CA LEU A 57 -16.46 0.08 14.41
C LEU A 57 -15.52 -0.51 15.47
N ALA A 58 -15.31 -1.82 15.47
CA ALA A 58 -14.40 -2.46 16.40
C ALA A 58 -12.93 -2.06 16.14
N LEU A 59 -12.54 -1.96 14.88
CA LEU A 59 -11.19 -1.51 14.49
C LEU A 59 -10.96 -0.04 14.86
N ASP A 60 -11.93 0.83 14.59
CA ASP A 60 -11.89 2.24 14.97
C ASP A 60 -11.84 2.41 16.50
N TYR A 61 -12.71 1.73 17.23
CA TYR A 61 -12.72 1.75 18.70
C TYR A 61 -11.40 1.26 19.33
N ALA A 62 -10.74 0.30 18.67
CA ALA A 62 -9.43 -0.20 19.09
C ALA A 62 -8.27 0.74 18.71
N GLY A 63 -8.55 1.94 18.14
CA GLY A 63 -7.55 2.92 17.77
C GLY A 63 -6.87 2.67 16.40
N ASN A 64 -7.44 1.78 15.57
CA ASN A 64 -6.93 1.58 14.22
C ASN A 64 -7.44 2.65 13.27
N THR A 65 -6.75 2.84 12.14
CA THR A 65 -7.07 3.91 11.22
C THR A 65 -8.22 3.54 10.27
N VAL A 66 -9.41 4.07 10.54
CA VAL A 66 -10.47 4.17 9.55
C VAL A 66 -10.57 5.63 9.16
N LEU A 67 -10.10 6.01 7.97
CA LEU A 67 -10.07 7.40 7.53
C LEU A 67 -11.08 7.65 6.43
N VAL A 68 -11.62 8.85 6.42
CA VAL A 68 -12.53 9.33 5.37
C VAL A 68 -12.04 10.67 4.81
N ALA A 69 -12.05 10.78 3.48
CA ALA A 69 -11.84 12.02 2.76
C ALA A 69 -13.20 12.55 2.26
N ASN A 70 -13.54 13.76 2.63
CA ASN A 70 -14.80 14.41 2.30
C ASN A 70 -14.61 15.61 1.37
N GLU A 71 -15.47 15.72 0.36
CA GLU A 71 -15.62 16.87 -0.51
C GLU A 71 -17.06 17.36 -0.42
N ALA A 72 -17.26 18.62 -0.02
CA ALA A 72 -18.60 19.22 0.17
C ALA A 72 -19.58 18.32 0.96
N GLY A 73 -19.10 17.71 2.05
CA GLY A 73 -19.88 16.84 2.93
C GLY A 73 -20.12 15.41 2.40
N LYS A 74 -19.53 15.04 1.27
CA LYS A 74 -19.66 13.68 0.69
C LYS A 74 -18.34 12.92 0.79
N ALA A 75 -18.38 11.67 1.21
CA ALA A 75 -17.21 10.80 1.22
C ALA A 75 -16.77 10.47 -0.22
N VAL A 76 -15.54 10.88 -0.57
CA VAL A 76 -14.93 10.66 -1.89
C VAL A 76 -13.74 9.72 -1.84
N GLY A 77 -13.24 9.41 -0.64
CA GLY A 77 -12.16 8.44 -0.41
C GLY A 77 -12.19 7.90 1.01
N ALA A 78 -11.64 6.73 1.19
CA ALA A 78 -11.48 6.11 2.51
C ALA A 78 -10.25 5.21 2.55
N THR A 79 -9.66 5.03 3.75
CA THR A 79 -8.67 4.00 4.01
C THR A 79 -9.00 3.23 5.28
N LEU A 80 -8.60 1.98 5.31
CA LEU A 80 -8.60 1.12 6.48
C LEU A 80 -7.18 0.61 6.71
N GLY A 81 -6.68 0.75 7.93
CA GLY A 81 -5.44 0.14 8.38
C GLY A 81 -5.58 -0.38 9.80
N PHE A 82 -4.82 -1.40 10.14
CA PHE A 82 -4.80 -2.01 11.46
C PHE A 82 -3.37 -2.41 11.86
N LEU A 83 -3.13 -2.55 13.15
CA LEU A 83 -1.82 -2.92 13.67
C LEU A 83 -1.47 -4.37 13.32
N GLY A 84 -0.25 -4.58 12.87
CA GLY A 84 0.40 -5.86 12.71
C GLY A 84 1.67 -5.93 13.58
N TRP A 85 2.08 -7.14 13.94
CA TRP A 85 3.27 -7.37 14.78
C TRP A 85 4.25 -8.41 14.21
N SER A 86 3.99 -8.96 13.03
CA SER A 86 4.96 -9.82 12.36
C SER A 86 6.17 -8.98 11.91
N ASP A 87 7.36 -9.41 12.28
CA ASP A 87 8.62 -8.68 12.01
C ASP A 87 8.63 -7.24 12.57
N GLY A 88 8.05 -7.05 13.76
CA GLY A 88 7.92 -5.76 14.44
C GLY A 88 6.54 -5.10 14.30
N ILE A 89 6.26 -4.15 15.20
CA ILE A 89 4.99 -3.41 15.19
C ILE A 89 4.95 -2.46 14.00
N HIS A 90 3.90 -2.55 13.21
CA HIS A 90 3.65 -1.68 12.07
C HIS A 90 2.14 -1.48 11.84
N LEU A 91 1.76 -0.46 11.11
CA LEU A 91 0.40 -0.37 10.59
C LEU A 91 0.31 -1.10 9.25
N HIS A 92 -0.56 -2.11 9.15
CA HIS A 92 -0.94 -2.69 7.85
C HIS A 92 -2.05 -1.85 7.22
N SER A 93 -1.73 -1.09 6.16
CA SER A 93 -2.71 -0.29 5.42
C SER A 93 -3.45 -1.17 4.42
N HIS A 94 -4.60 -1.71 4.83
CA HIS A 94 -5.26 -2.81 4.13
C HIS A 94 -6.04 -2.38 2.89
N MET A 95 -6.91 -1.37 3.04
CA MET A 95 -7.78 -0.90 1.96
C MET A 95 -7.62 0.60 1.76
N ALA A 96 -7.60 1.05 0.50
CA ALA A 96 -7.63 2.45 0.13
C ALA A 96 -8.49 2.62 -1.14
N ALA A 97 -9.59 3.32 -1.04
CA ALA A 97 -10.52 3.56 -2.13
C ALA A 97 -10.69 5.06 -2.38
N VAL A 98 -10.77 5.43 -3.65
CA VAL A 98 -11.12 6.78 -4.10
C VAL A 98 -12.13 6.65 -5.23
N VAL A 99 -13.19 7.46 -5.20
CA VAL A 99 -14.20 7.47 -6.26
C VAL A 99 -13.56 7.70 -7.65
N PRO A 100 -14.06 7.08 -8.72
CA PRO A 100 -13.41 7.09 -10.04
C PRO A 100 -13.07 8.49 -10.56
N TRP A 101 -13.98 9.45 -10.41
CA TRP A 101 -13.81 10.82 -10.92
C TRP A 101 -12.82 11.69 -10.10
N ARG A 102 -12.35 11.20 -8.95
CA ARG A 102 -11.32 11.85 -8.11
C ARG A 102 -9.99 11.08 -8.12
N ARG A 103 -9.89 9.99 -8.88
CA ARG A 103 -8.63 9.27 -9.07
C ARG A 103 -7.60 10.20 -9.70
N SER A 104 -6.35 10.06 -9.30
CA SER A 104 -5.22 10.94 -9.70
C SER A 104 -5.36 12.41 -9.26
N GLY A 105 -6.41 12.78 -8.52
CA GLY A 105 -6.64 14.13 -7.98
C GLY A 105 -6.05 14.36 -6.59
N GLY A 106 -5.08 13.56 -6.12
CA GLY A 106 -4.41 13.76 -4.84
C GLY A 106 -5.10 13.18 -3.61
N VAL A 107 -6.38 12.78 -3.69
CA VAL A 107 -7.15 12.28 -2.53
C VAL A 107 -6.48 11.08 -1.85
N GLY A 108 -6.00 10.09 -2.63
CA GLY A 108 -5.29 8.93 -2.08
C GLY A 108 -3.97 9.31 -1.41
N TYR A 109 -3.30 10.35 -1.91
CA TYR A 109 -2.08 10.87 -1.31
C TYR A 109 -2.37 11.56 0.03
N ALA A 110 -3.38 12.40 0.10
CA ALA A 110 -3.83 13.05 1.33
C ALA A 110 -4.21 12.02 2.41
N LEU A 111 -4.97 10.98 2.05
CA LEU A 111 -5.31 9.88 2.94
C LEU A 111 -4.06 9.16 3.49
N LYS A 112 -3.06 8.88 2.64
CA LYS A 112 -1.82 8.22 3.06
C LYS A 112 -0.98 9.10 3.98
N LEU A 113 -0.88 10.40 3.70
CA LEU A 113 -0.15 11.32 4.57
C LEU A 113 -0.85 11.50 5.92
N PHE A 114 -2.17 11.55 5.96
CA PHE A 114 -2.91 11.60 7.22
C PHE A 114 -2.72 10.30 8.02
N GLN A 115 -2.77 9.14 7.36
CA GLN A 115 -2.48 7.85 8.00
C GLN A 115 -1.06 7.80 8.57
N ARG A 116 -0.07 8.37 7.85
CA ARG A 116 1.31 8.55 8.35
C ARG A 116 1.34 9.40 9.61
N ALA A 117 0.65 10.53 9.64
CA ALA A 117 0.65 11.44 10.78
C ALA A 117 0.07 10.74 12.03
N VAL A 118 -1.07 10.05 11.90
CA VAL A 118 -1.66 9.24 12.97
C VAL A 118 -0.70 8.15 13.46
N CYS A 119 -0.01 7.45 12.56
CA CYS A 119 0.98 6.45 12.95
C CYS A 119 2.10 7.05 13.80
N LEU A 120 2.71 8.16 13.35
CA LEU A 120 3.79 8.83 14.06
C LEU A 120 3.34 9.36 15.43
N GLU A 121 2.13 9.90 15.53
CA GLU A 121 1.54 10.35 16.81
C GLU A 121 1.45 9.21 17.82
N HIS A 122 1.18 7.97 17.36
CA HIS A 122 1.13 6.78 18.22
C HIS A 122 2.46 6.04 18.32
N GLY A 123 3.57 6.63 17.86
CA GLY A 123 4.90 6.02 17.93
C GLY A 123 5.10 4.86 16.94
N ILE A 124 4.22 4.71 15.95
CA ILE A 124 4.36 3.72 14.87
C ILE A 124 5.17 4.34 13.74
N VAL A 125 6.37 3.84 13.52
CA VAL A 125 7.33 4.39 12.56
C VAL A 125 7.37 3.63 11.23
N GLU A 126 6.55 2.59 11.08
CA GLU A 126 6.50 1.75 9.90
C GLU A 126 5.07 1.45 9.48
N MET A 127 4.82 1.53 8.18
CA MET A 127 3.60 1.03 7.55
C MET A 127 3.93 0.00 6.49
N ARG A 128 3.04 -0.98 6.30
CA ARG A 128 3.14 -2.00 5.24
C ARG A 128 1.82 -2.16 4.52
N TRP A 129 1.89 -2.51 3.25
CA TRP A 129 0.72 -2.91 2.44
C TRP A 129 1.16 -3.66 1.21
N THR A 130 0.17 -4.17 0.48
CA THR A 130 0.41 -4.88 -0.77
C THR A 130 -0.22 -4.14 -1.95
N PHE A 131 0.38 -4.24 -3.13
CA PHE A 131 -0.19 -3.73 -4.37
C PHE A 131 0.14 -4.63 -5.56
N ASP A 132 -0.66 -4.55 -6.63
CA ASP A 132 -0.38 -5.28 -7.88
C ASP A 132 0.78 -4.60 -8.61
N PRO A 133 1.92 -5.29 -8.80
CA PRO A 133 3.12 -4.70 -9.41
C PRO A 133 2.93 -4.28 -10.87
N LEU A 134 1.97 -4.84 -11.60
CA LEU A 134 1.75 -4.48 -13.00
C LEU A 134 0.87 -3.23 -13.20
N ILE A 135 0.30 -2.69 -12.12
CA ILE A 135 -0.45 -1.43 -12.18
C ILE A 135 0.51 -0.25 -12.05
N ARG A 136 0.95 0.30 -13.18
CA ARG A 136 1.95 1.38 -13.28
C ARG A 136 1.70 2.55 -12.33
N ARG A 137 0.45 3.03 -12.26
CA ARG A 137 0.10 4.16 -11.37
C ARG A 137 0.32 3.81 -9.88
N ASN A 138 0.06 2.54 -9.48
CA ASN A 138 0.29 2.11 -8.10
C ASN A 138 1.79 1.98 -7.81
N ALA A 139 2.55 1.43 -8.76
CA ALA A 139 4.01 1.35 -8.64
C ALA A 139 4.62 2.75 -8.46
N HIS A 140 4.28 3.70 -9.34
CA HIS A 140 4.75 5.09 -9.23
C HIS A 140 4.33 5.76 -7.91
N PHE A 141 3.07 5.58 -7.52
CA PHE A 141 2.56 6.14 -6.28
C PHE A 141 3.33 5.63 -5.06
N ASN A 142 3.53 4.32 -4.98
CA ASN A 142 4.16 3.70 -3.82
C ASN A 142 5.67 3.95 -3.78
N LEU A 143 6.38 3.74 -4.88
CA LEU A 143 7.85 3.76 -4.89
C LEU A 143 8.43 5.15 -5.09
N VAL A 144 7.77 5.99 -5.90
CA VAL A 144 8.28 7.34 -6.22
C VAL A 144 7.65 8.40 -5.32
N LYS A 145 6.31 8.49 -5.28
CA LYS A 145 5.63 9.55 -4.52
C LYS A 145 5.68 9.37 -3.01
N LEU A 146 5.57 8.13 -2.52
CA LEU A 146 5.65 7.83 -1.10
C LEU A 146 7.05 7.43 -0.65
N GLY A 147 7.91 6.99 -1.55
CA GLY A 147 9.24 6.51 -1.23
C GLY A 147 9.23 5.16 -0.46
N ALA A 148 8.16 4.36 -0.59
CA ALA A 148 8.12 3.03 -0.01
C ALA A 148 9.10 2.07 -0.71
N GLU A 149 9.48 0.99 -0.04
CA GLU A 149 10.41 -0.01 -0.53
C GLU A 149 9.72 -1.35 -0.74
N VAL A 150 9.98 -2.01 -1.87
CA VAL A 150 9.53 -3.39 -2.07
C VAL A 150 10.38 -4.32 -1.20
N VAL A 151 9.73 -5.09 -0.32
CA VAL A 151 10.38 -6.04 0.58
C VAL A 151 10.12 -7.49 0.24
N ARG A 152 8.96 -7.79 -0.38
CA ARG A 152 8.61 -9.16 -0.78
C ARG A 152 7.80 -9.17 -2.08
N PHE A 153 7.94 -10.26 -2.83
CA PHE A 153 7.01 -10.64 -3.88
C PHE A 153 6.16 -11.79 -3.36
N LEU A 154 4.84 -11.64 -3.46
CA LEU A 154 3.85 -12.57 -2.93
C LEU A 154 3.00 -13.08 -4.09
N PRO A 155 3.36 -14.21 -4.73
CA PRO A 155 2.57 -14.80 -5.80
C PRO A 155 1.24 -15.33 -5.25
N ASP A 156 0.14 -15.05 -5.96
CA ASP A 156 -1.23 -15.50 -5.64
C ASP A 156 -1.66 -15.20 -4.18
N PHE A 157 -1.24 -14.07 -3.63
CA PHE A 157 -1.35 -13.72 -2.21
C PHE A 157 -2.78 -13.86 -1.65
N TYR A 158 -3.77 -13.43 -2.41
CA TYR A 158 -5.19 -13.53 -2.02
C TYR A 158 -5.91 -14.74 -2.65
N GLY A 159 -5.20 -15.60 -3.39
CA GLY A 159 -5.82 -16.61 -4.21
C GLY A 159 -6.64 -16.00 -5.36
N ARG A 160 -7.68 -16.69 -5.81
CA ARG A 160 -8.63 -16.16 -6.80
C ARG A 160 -9.56 -15.16 -6.12
N LEU A 161 -9.50 -13.92 -6.53
CA LEU A 161 -10.33 -12.87 -5.95
C LEU A 161 -11.71 -12.78 -6.60
N ASP A 162 -11.78 -12.97 -7.93
CA ASP A 162 -13.01 -12.82 -8.73
C ASP A 162 -13.74 -11.50 -8.42
N ASP A 163 -12.96 -10.44 -8.14
CA ASP A 163 -13.47 -9.11 -7.84
C ASP A 163 -13.51 -8.21 -9.08
N VAL A 164 -14.12 -7.03 -8.96
CA VAL A 164 -14.29 -6.07 -10.07
C VAL A 164 -12.95 -5.57 -10.62
N ILE A 165 -11.91 -5.52 -9.79
CA ILE A 165 -10.58 -5.02 -10.19
C ILE A 165 -9.74 -6.12 -10.82
N THR A 166 -9.66 -7.29 -10.17
CA THR A 166 -8.73 -8.37 -10.55
C THR A 166 -9.36 -9.31 -11.58
N GLY A 167 -10.70 -9.48 -11.56
CA GLY A 167 -11.38 -10.47 -12.40
C GLY A 167 -10.84 -11.86 -12.13
N SER A 168 -10.58 -12.64 -13.17
CA SER A 168 -10.01 -13.99 -13.09
C SER A 168 -8.47 -14.00 -13.07
N ASP A 169 -7.81 -12.85 -13.05
CA ASP A 169 -6.35 -12.74 -13.01
C ASP A 169 -5.79 -13.20 -11.66
N ARG A 170 -4.51 -13.51 -11.64
CA ARG A 170 -3.79 -13.88 -10.42
C ARG A 170 -3.60 -12.70 -9.48
N SER A 171 -3.62 -12.96 -8.19
CA SER A 171 -3.48 -11.94 -7.15
C SER A 171 -2.02 -11.73 -6.70
N ASP A 172 -1.09 -11.63 -7.66
CA ASP A 172 0.31 -11.33 -7.37
C ASP A 172 0.44 -9.95 -6.73
N ARG A 173 1.23 -9.85 -5.69
CA ARG A 173 1.45 -8.60 -4.95
C ARG A 173 2.92 -8.35 -4.69
N PHE A 174 3.31 -7.08 -4.75
CA PHE A 174 4.45 -6.61 -3.99
C PHE A 174 3.98 -6.19 -2.60
N GLU A 175 4.66 -6.66 -1.57
CA GLU A 175 4.60 -6.06 -0.24
C GLU A 175 5.60 -4.92 -0.19
N VAL A 176 5.15 -3.77 0.29
CA VAL A 176 6.01 -2.62 0.54
C VAL A 176 6.07 -2.28 2.01
N ARG A 177 7.25 -1.79 2.40
CA ARG A 177 7.55 -1.20 3.69
C ARG A 177 7.73 0.31 3.50
N TRP A 178 7.08 1.09 4.33
CA TRP A 178 7.19 2.54 4.37
C TRP A 178 7.75 2.97 5.72
N LEU A 179 9.05 3.23 5.78
CA LEU A 179 9.73 3.73 6.97
C LEU A 179 9.49 5.24 7.07
N LEU A 180 8.54 5.63 7.93
CA LEU A 180 7.87 6.92 7.91
C LEU A 180 8.79 8.14 8.12
N GLU A 181 9.97 7.92 8.71
CA GLU A 181 10.97 8.96 9.00
C GLU A 181 12.28 8.78 8.24
N SER A 182 12.38 7.83 7.31
CA SER A 182 13.60 7.61 6.54
C SER A 182 13.92 8.77 5.59
N ASP A 183 15.21 8.96 5.28
CA ASP A 183 15.65 9.96 4.30
C ASP A 183 15.04 9.75 2.93
N ARG A 184 14.82 8.49 2.55
CA ARG A 184 14.12 8.13 1.31
C ARG A 184 12.70 8.69 1.29
N VAL A 185 11.95 8.52 2.37
CA VAL A 185 10.58 9.02 2.50
C VAL A 185 10.58 10.54 2.54
N ARG A 186 11.47 11.17 3.32
CA ARG A 186 11.60 12.62 3.35
C ARG A 186 11.87 13.21 1.98
N ALA A 187 12.83 12.64 1.23
CA ALA A 187 13.13 13.08 -0.13
C ALA A 187 11.95 12.91 -1.10
N ALA A 188 11.24 11.78 -1.03
CA ALA A 188 10.07 11.52 -1.85
C ALA A 188 8.95 12.53 -1.57
N LEU A 189 8.64 12.79 -0.30
CA LEU A 189 7.61 13.75 0.11
C LEU A 189 7.98 15.21 -0.24
N ALA A 190 9.27 15.54 -0.27
CA ALA A 190 9.77 16.81 -0.76
C ALA A 190 9.78 16.94 -2.29
N GLY A 191 9.37 15.88 -3.03
CA GLY A 191 9.38 15.88 -4.49
C GLY A 191 10.78 15.74 -5.12
N THR A 192 11.76 15.30 -4.35
CA THR A 192 13.16 15.09 -4.78
C THR A 192 13.59 13.63 -4.58
N PRO A 193 12.90 12.66 -5.21
CA PRO A 193 13.25 11.25 -5.05
C PRO A 193 14.69 11.00 -5.54
N ARG A 194 15.36 10.05 -4.87
CA ARG A 194 16.74 9.72 -5.23
C ARG A 194 16.79 9.15 -6.65
N PRO A 195 17.79 9.50 -7.45
CA PRO A 195 18.03 8.87 -8.75
C PRO A 195 18.26 7.37 -8.56
N VAL A 196 17.66 6.58 -9.41
CA VAL A 196 17.85 5.14 -9.42
C VAL A 196 19.04 4.81 -10.33
N PRO A 197 20.05 4.03 -9.85
CA PRO A 197 21.18 3.64 -10.68
C PRO A 197 20.75 2.85 -11.92
N HIS A 198 21.53 2.95 -12.98
CA HIS A 198 21.31 2.09 -14.14
C HIS A 198 21.44 0.62 -13.74
N ALA A 199 20.48 -0.20 -14.14
CA ALA A 199 20.47 -1.62 -13.88
C ALA A 199 20.21 -2.42 -15.17
N PRO A 200 20.93 -3.52 -15.40
CA PRO A 200 20.78 -4.31 -16.63
C PRO A 200 19.44 -5.07 -16.65
N LEU A 201 18.90 -5.40 -15.49
CA LEU A 201 17.64 -6.14 -15.37
C LEU A 201 16.48 -5.14 -15.25
N ARG A 202 15.55 -5.19 -16.22
CA ARG A 202 14.42 -4.26 -16.34
C ARG A 202 13.13 -4.99 -16.70
N LEU A 203 12.01 -4.44 -16.26
CA LEU A 203 10.68 -4.80 -16.73
C LEU A 203 9.94 -3.52 -17.15
N PRO A 204 9.69 -3.32 -18.46
CA PRO A 204 8.89 -2.20 -18.93
C PRO A 204 7.45 -2.25 -18.38
N LEU A 205 6.95 -1.10 -17.96
CA LEU A 205 5.55 -0.86 -17.58
C LEU A 205 4.85 0.06 -18.61
N ASP A 206 5.17 -0.10 -19.88
CA ASP A 206 4.65 0.67 -21.00
C ASP A 206 3.21 0.29 -21.37
N VAL A 207 2.74 -0.87 -20.92
CA VAL A 207 1.40 -1.38 -21.18
C VAL A 207 0.46 -0.98 -20.04
N ASP A 208 -0.72 -0.43 -20.39
CA ASP A 208 -1.83 -0.33 -19.47
C ASP A 208 -2.37 -1.74 -19.17
N PHE A 209 -1.91 -2.32 -18.08
CA PHE A 209 -2.22 -3.70 -17.73
C PHE A 209 -3.71 -3.92 -17.43
N GLU A 210 -4.41 -2.93 -16.88
CA GLU A 210 -5.85 -3.05 -16.62
C GLU A 210 -6.62 -3.13 -17.95
N ARG A 211 -6.25 -2.29 -18.91
CA ARG A 211 -6.82 -2.33 -20.25
C ARG A 211 -6.44 -3.61 -20.99
N LEU A 212 -5.16 -3.99 -20.96
CA LEU A 212 -4.72 -5.26 -21.58
C LEU A 212 -5.49 -6.45 -21.04
N ARG A 213 -5.72 -6.50 -19.73
CA ARG A 213 -6.48 -7.57 -19.07
C ARG A 213 -7.94 -7.62 -19.52
N ALA A 214 -8.55 -6.47 -19.81
CA ALA A 214 -9.91 -6.39 -20.32
C ALA A 214 -10.01 -6.78 -21.79
N ASP A 215 -9.05 -6.31 -22.62
CA ASP A 215 -9.09 -6.44 -24.08
C ASP A 215 -8.48 -7.76 -24.58
N ASP A 216 -7.39 -8.24 -23.94
CA ASP A 216 -6.70 -9.52 -24.25
C ASP A 216 -6.23 -10.23 -22.99
N PRO A 217 -7.11 -10.99 -22.32
CA PRO A 217 -6.77 -11.72 -21.09
C PRO A 217 -5.60 -12.71 -21.26
N ALA A 218 -5.43 -13.27 -22.47
CA ALA A 218 -4.35 -14.21 -22.75
C ALA A 218 -2.99 -13.50 -22.79
N ALA A 219 -2.90 -12.31 -23.40
CA ALA A 219 -1.69 -11.50 -23.39
C ALA A 219 -1.38 -11.00 -21.97
N ALA A 220 -2.39 -10.59 -21.20
CA ALA A 220 -2.23 -10.19 -19.81
C ALA A 220 -1.69 -11.34 -18.95
N SER A 221 -2.22 -12.55 -19.10
CA SER A 221 -1.71 -13.75 -18.43
C SER A 221 -0.24 -14.04 -18.77
N ARG A 222 0.13 -13.97 -20.06
CA ARG A 222 1.54 -14.12 -20.48
C ARG A 222 2.47 -13.06 -19.87
N LEU A 223 2.02 -11.81 -19.80
CA LEU A 223 2.79 -10.73 -19.16
C LEU A 223 2.93 -11.01 -17.66
N ARG A 224 1.86 -11.43 -16.97
CA ARG A 224 1.85 -11.80 -15.56
C ARG A 224 2.86 -12.92 -15.28
N GLU A 225 2.86 -14.00 -16.06
CA GLU A 225 3.80 -15.11 -15.86
C GLU A 225 5.27 -14.71 -16.07
N ARG A 226 5.56 -13.92 -17.11
CA ARG A 226 6.93 -13.40 -17.33
C ARG A 226 7.38 -12.50 -16.19
N SER A 227 6.49 -11.61 -15.73
CA SER A 227 6.79 -10.69 -14.62
C SER A 227 7.00 -11.46 -13.31
N ARG A 228 6.19 -12.48 -13.05
CA ARG A 228 6.34 -13.37 -11.89
C ARG A 228 7.71 -14.04 -11.87
N ALA A 229 8.14 -14.62 -12.99
CA ALA A 229 9.45 -15.25 -13.08
C ALA A 229 10.59 -14.26 -12.79
N LEU A 230 10.50 -13.06 -13.39
CA LEU A 230 11.49 -12.01 -13.20
C LEU A 230 11.54 -11.49 -11.75
N PHE A 231 10.38 -11.20 -11.14
CA PHE A 231 10.31 -10.73 -9.75
C PHE A 231 10.86 -11.78 -8.78
N THR A 232 10.49 -13.04 -8.97
CA THR A 232 10.99 -14.15 -8.15
C THR A 232 12.50 -14.25 -8.24
N GLU A 233 13.04 -14.27 -9.44
CA GLU A 233 14.48 -14.36 -9.69
C GLU A 233 15.23 -13.17 -9.10
N ALA A 234 14.81 -11.95 -9.40
CA ALA A 234 15.48 -10.74 -8.94
C ALA A 234 15.51 -10.63 -7.42
N LEU A 235 14.36 -10.86 -6.74
CA LEU A 235 14.30 -10.76 -5.28
C LEU A 235 15.03 -11.92 -4.60
N SER A 236 15.07 -13.12 -5.19
CA SER A 236 15.86 -14.24 -4.65
C SER A 236 17.36 -13.97 -4.67
N GLN A 237 17.82 -13.12 -5.59
CA GLN A 237 19.21 -12.64 -5.66
C GLN A 237 19.50 -11.48 -4.70
N GLY A 238 18.54 -11.09 -3.87
CA GLY A 238 18.65 -9.95 -2.96
C GLY A 238 18.59 -8.59 -3.67
N LEU A 239 18.11 -8.54 -4.92
CA LEU A 239 17.91 -7.28 -5.61
C LEU A 239 16.59 -6.63 -5.13
N ARG A 240 16.56 -5.30 -5.13
CA ARG A 240 15.38 -4.51 -4.81
C ARG A 240 14.76 -3.96 -6.09
N ALA A 241 13.43 -4.03 -6.18
CA ALA A 241 12.69 -3.41 -7.27
C ALA A 241 12.55 -1.90 -7.03
N GLU A 242 12.97 -1.11 -7.99
CA GLU A 242 12.84 0.35 -8.05
C GLU A 242 12.16 0.75 -9.35
N LEU A 243 11.74 2.02 -9.46
CA LEU A 243 11.32 2.59 -10.74
C LEU A 243 12.36 3.58 -11.23
N ASP A 244 12.73 3.46 -12.51
CA ASP A 244 13.57 4.46 -13.16
C ASP A 244 12.76 5.70 -13.58
N ALA A 245 13.43 6.68 -14.20
CA ALA A 245 12.81 7.91 -14.65
C ALA A 245 11.68 7.70 -15.69
N GLY A 246 11.68 6.56 -16.40
CA GLY A 246 10.63 6.15 -17.34
C GLY A 246 9.45 5.46 -16.65
N ASN A 247 9.52 5.22 -15.35
CA ASN A 247 8.61 4.41 -14.56
C ASN A 247 8.58 2.92 -14.97
N ASP A 248 9.71 2.40 -15.43
CA ASP A 248 9.92 0.97 -15.61
C ASP A 248 10.59 0.38 -14.37
N TYR A 249 10.29 -0.88 -14.04
CA TYR A 249 11.04 -1.54 -12.99
C TYR A 249 12.48 -1.77 -13.39
N VAL A 250 13.37 -1.44 -12.48
CA VAL A 250 14.79 -1.80 -12.50
C VAL A 250 15.14 -2.51 -11.19
N PHE A 251 16.05 -3.47 -11.27
CA PHE A 251 16.42 -4.27 -10.10
C PHE A 251 17.85 -3.95 -9.71
N VAL A 252 17.99 -3.33 -8.55
CA VAL A 252 19.27 -2.80 -8.05
C VAL A 252 19.69 -3.54 -6.78
N ARG A 253 21.00 -3.60 -6.54
CA ARG A 253 21.50 -4.05 -5.24
C ARG A 253 21.12 -2.98 -4.20
N PRO A 254 20.55 -3.36 -3.04
CA PRO A 254 20.40 -2.43 -1.94
C PRO A 254 21.76 -1.83 -1.60
N GLU A 255 21.82 -0.52 -1.39
CA GLU A 255 23.00 0.05 -0.73
C GLU A 255 23.12 -0.62 0.66
N PRO A 256 24.33 -0.91 1.15
CA PRO A 256 24.47 -1.42 2.50
C PRO A 256 23.83 -0.41 3.44
N ASP A 257 22.75 -0.80 4.08
CA ASP A 257 21.98 0.06 5.00
C ASP A 257 22.93 0.65 6.04
N ALA A 258 22.80 1.94 6.27
CA ALA A 258 23.17 2.52 7.55
C ALA A 258 22.50 1.65 8.65
N PRO A 259 23.22 1.33 9.75
CA PRO A 259 22.92 0.20 10.62
C PRO A 259 21.44 0.09 10.95
N ALA A 260 20.88 -1.10 10.69
CA ALA A 260 19.52 -1.44 11.11
C ALA A 260 19.35 -1.10 12.59
N PRO A 261 18.21 -0.51 13.01
CA PRO A 261 17.94 -0.35 14.42
C PRO A 261 18.09 -1.73 15.07
N GLN A 262 18.97 -1.83 16.05
CA GLN A 262 19.30 -3.07 16.74
C GLN A 262 18.00 -3.72 17.22
N SER A 263 17.63 -4.83 16.65
CA SER A 263 16.62 -5.72 17.19
C SER A 263 17.06 -6.12 18.59
N ALA A 264 16.16 -5.99 19.54
CA ALA A 264 16.37 -6.47 20.90
C ALA A 264 16.87 -7.93 20.87
N PRO A 265 17.86 -8.33 21.68
CA PRO A 265 18.39 -9.67 21.67
C PRO A 265 17.32 -10.66 22.12
N GLY A 266 17.00 -11.62 21.25
CA GLY A 266 16.26 -12.82 21.61
C GLY A 266 14.84 -12.93 21.04
N SER A 267 14.73 -13.17 19.76
CA SER A 267 13.63 -13.98 19.22
C SER A 267 14.14 -14.71 17.97
N GLU A 268 14.35 -16.01 18.12
CA GLU A 268 14.48 -16.90 16.96
C GLU A 268 13.22 -16.77 16.10
N PRO A 269 13.33 -16.88 14.77
CA PRO A 269 12.17 -16.85 13.89
C PRO A 269 11.24 -18.01 14.27
N GLY A 270 10.10 -17.68 14.83
CA GLY A 270 9.06 -18.67 15.11
C GLY A 270 8.63 -19.36 13.81
N PRO A 271 8.20 -20.64 13.89
CA PRO A 271 7.86 -21.42 12.71
C PRO A 271 6.76 -20.71 11.92
N THR A 272 6.99 -20.55 10.60
CA THR A 272 5.99 -20.11 9.63
C THR A 272 4.73 -20.93 9.81
N ARG A 273 3.67 -20.34 10.33
CA ARG A 273 2.36 -21.00 10.37
C ARG A 273 1.90 -21.24 8.94
N PRO A 274 1.60 -22.48 8.55
CA PRO A 274 0.93 -22.72 7.29
C PRO A 274 -0.44 -22.03 7.33
N VAL A 275 -0.78 -21.32 6.29
CA VAL A 275 -2.13 -20.78 6.07
C VAL A 275 -3.07 -21.99 6.04
N GLY A 276 -3.86 -22.14 7.09
CA GLY A 276 -4.79 -23.26 7.22
C GLY A 276 -5.84 -23.19 6.11
N THR A 277 -5.93 -24.26 5.34
CA THR A 277 -7.00 -24.47 4.37
C THR A 277 -8.32 -24.56 5.13
N ILE A 278 -9.15 -23.53 5.01
CA ILE A 278 -10.54 -23.56 5.50
C ILE A 278 -11.25 -24.59 4.63
N ARG A 279 -11.57 -25.78 5.20
CA ARG A 279 -12.47 -26.73 4.55
C ARG A 279 -13.89 -26.16 4.63
N PRO A 280 -14.68 -26.20 3.54
CA PRO A 280 -16.10 -25.89 3.63
C PRO A 280 -16.79 -26.97 4.46
N GLU A 281 -17.48 -26.57 5.53
CA GLU A 281 -18.40 -27.44 6.22
C GLU A 281 -19.60 -27.67 5.32
N THR A 282 -19.82 -28.96 5.00
CA THR A 282 -21.03 -29.45 4.36
C THR A 282 -22.12 -29.62 5.44
N THR A 283 -23.15 -28.81 5.37
CA THR A 283 -24.54 -29.16 5.79
C THR A 283 -25.51 -28.41 4.91
#